data_9f9c1890db303c0de8c50c144347c056
#
_entry.id   9f9c1890db303c0de8c50c144347c056
#
_cell.length_a   1.000
_cell.length_b   1.000
_cell.length_c   1.000
_cell.angle_alpha   90.00
_cell.angle_beta   90.00
_cell.angle_gamma   90.00
#
_symmetry.space_group_name_H-M   'P 1'
#
loop_
_entity.id
_entity.type
_entity.pdbx_description
1 polymer ?
#
loop_
_entity_poly.entity_id
_entity_poly.type
_entity_poly.pdbx_seq_one_letter_code
_entity_poly.pdbx_strand_id
1 'polypeptide(L)'
;IIKPGCAAVIGETRPDIVEIFQNAGAATTIVRGEDFDVDSNALAVGGRVLDLRTPTTLYPDVFVPLHGAYQGVNAAVALTAVEVFFANPPAGDIVNEGMSEVSMPGRFEVLGRQPLTIIDGAHNPVGADTCAQVFFDDFHPEGRRLLVFGTLREPGEMLAALRADEFDAVFACTAPSPRGVPAAQVVAAAKQLGCENVSAYDSVAEAC
;
A
#
# COMPACT_ATOMS: atom_id res chain seq x y z
N ILE A 1 -10.77 -0.94 -20.24
CA ILE A 1 -10.19 -2.08 -19.51
C ILE A 1 -11.26 -3.14 -19.29
N ILE A 2 -12.43 -2.78 -18.73
CA ILE A 2 -13.56 -3.70 -18.58
C ILE A 2 -14.16 -4.00 -19.96
N LYS A 3 -14.32 -5.28 -20.30
CA LYS A 3 -14.80 -5.74 -21.59
C LYS A 3 -16.13 -6.49 -21.44
N PRO A 4 -17.00 -6.49 -22.45
CA PRO A 4 -18.15 -7.36 -22.48
C PRO A 4 -17.76 -8.82 -22.25
N GLY A 5 -18.51 -9.55 -21.42
CA GLY A 5 -18.24 -10.95 -21.11
C GLY A 5 -17.21 -11.20 -20.00
N CYS A 6 -16.52 -10.17 -19.46
CA CYS A 6 -15.66 -10.34 -18.31
C CYS A 6 -16.43 -10.24 -16.97
N ALA A 7 -15.85 -10.76 -15.90
CA ALA A 7 -16.22 -10.44 -14.53
C ALA A 7 -15.37 -9.26 -14.04
N ALA A 8 -15.98 -8.34 -13.28
CA ALA A 8 -15.31 -7.24 -12.62
C ALA A 8 -15.42 -7.42 -11.11
N VAL A 9 -14.27 -7.56 -10.43
CA VAL A 9 -14.19 -7.58 -8.95
C VAL A 9 -13.76 -6.20 -8.48
N ILE A 10 -14.60 -5.55 -7.69
CA ILE A 10 -14.47 -4.14 -7.30
C ILE A 10 -14.18 -4.04 -5.81
N GLY A 11 -12.96 -3.58 -5.47
CA GLY A 11 -12.54 -3.33 -4.10
C GLY A 11 -12.98 -1.97 -3.54
N GLU A 12 -13.56 -1.11 -4.37
CA GLU A 12 -14.11 0.19 -3.97
C GLU A 12 -15.50 0.00 -3.34
N THR A 13 -15.83 0.83 -2.35
CA THR A 13 -17.14 0.79 -1.67
C THR A 13 -17.92 2.10 -1.78
N ARG A 14 -17.35 3.17 -2.31
CA ARG A 14 -18.06 4.43 -2.52
C ARG A 14 -19.11 4.26 -3.62
N PRO A 15 -20.40 4.51 -3.34
CA PRO A 15 -21.49 4.20 -4.28
C PRO A 15 -21.35 4.91 -5.63
N ASP A 16 -20.90 6.16 -5.63
CA ASP A 16 -20.68 6.96 -6.84
C ASP A 16 -19.61 6.39 -7.77
N ILE A 17 -18.59 5.78 -7.19
CA ILE A 17 -17.49 5.12 -7.95
C ILE A 17 -17.91 3.70 -8.36
N VAL A 18 -18.55 2.95 -7.47
CA VAL A 18 -19.05 1.59 -7.77
C VAL A 18 -20.01 1.62 -8.95
N GLU A 19 -20.94 2.60 -8.99
CA GLU A 19 -21.88 2.78 -10.08
C GLU A 19 -21.18 2.94 -11.45
N ILE A 20 -20.05 3.67 -11.51
CA ILE A 20 -19.27 3.83 -12.73
C ILE A 20 -18.76 2.47 -13.24
N PHE A 21 -18.27 1.63 -12.34
CA PHE A 21 -17.76 0.29 -12.69
C PHE A 21 -18.88 -0.68 -13.07
N GLN A 22 -20.01 -0.64 -12.37
CA GLN A 22 -21.18 -1.45 -12.68
C GLN A 22 -21.73 -1.15 -14.09
N ASN A 23 -21.70 0.14 -14.47
CA ASN A 23 -22.13 0.59 -15.79
C ASN A 23 -21.07 0.43 -16.88
N ALA A 24 -19.89 -0.10 -16.58
CA ALA A 24 -18.80 -0.25 -17.55
C ALA A 24 -18.96 -1.45 -18.52
N GLY A 25 -20.01 -2.27 -18.38
CA GLY A 25 -20.38 -3.32 -19.32
C GLY A 25 -19.73 -4.68 -19.05
N ALA A 26 -19.31 -4.98 -17.83
CA ALA A 26 -18.98 -6.34 -17.41
C ALA A 26 -20.20 -7.26 -17.47
N ALA A 27 -19.99 -8.56 -17.72
CA ALA A 27 -21.07 -9.55 -17.65
C ALA A 27 -21.52 -9.82 -16.22
N THR A 28 -20.59 -9.69 -15.26
CA THR A 28 -20.85 -9.85 -13.82
C THR A 28 -20.00 -8.83 -13.07
N THR A 29 -20.60 -8.20 -12.07
CA THR A 29 -19.90 -7.27 -11.17
C THR A 29 -20.01 -7.79 -9.75
N ILE A 30 -18.89 -7.94 -9.06
CA ILE A 30 -18.77 -8.43 -7.70
C ILE A 30 -18.18 -7.30 -6.86
N VAL A 31 -18.88 -6.84 -5.83
CA VAL A 31 -18.58 -5.60 -5.11
C VAL A 31 -18.24 -5.89 -3.66
N ARG A 32 -17.16 -5.27 -3.17
CA ARG A 32 -16.79 -5.34 -1.76
C ARG A 32 -17.85 -4.67 -0.88
N GLY A 33 -18.12 -5.28 0.28
CA GLY A 33 -19.17 -4.84 1.20
C GLY A 33 -20.53 -5.46 0.91
N GLU A 34 -20.75 -5.93 -0.32
CA GLU A 34 -21.96 -6.63 -0.74
C GLU A 34 -21.69 -8.13 -0.91
N ASP A 35 -20.80 -8.50 -1.84
CA ASP A 35 -20.52 -9.87 -2.24
C ASP A 35 -19.33 -10.48 -1.49
N PHE A 36 -18.33 -9.70 -1.14
CA PHE A 36 -17.12 -10.13 -0.44
C PHE A 36 -16.58 -9.03 0.47
N ASP A 37 -15.75 -9.38 1.47
CA ASP A 37 -15.04 -8.38 2.30
C ASP A 37 -13.90 -9.02 3.11
N VAL A 38 -13.25 -8.20 3.94
CA VAL A 38 -12.34 -8.56 5.01
C VAL A 38 -13.11 -8.42 6.32
N ASP A 39 -13.58 -9.54 6.87
CA ASP A 39 -14.40 -9.53 8.08
C ASP A 39 -13.55 -9.30 9.35
N SER A 40 -12.26 -9.66 9.33
CA SER A 40 -11.26 -9.37 10.37
C SER A 40 -9.89 -9.06 9.75
N ASN A 41 -9.14 -8.14 10.37
CA ASN A 41 -7.84 -7.69 9.87
C ASN A 41 -6.94 -7.30 11.07
N ALA A 42 -6.28 -8.27 11.65
CA ALA A 42 -5.47 -8.11 12.85
C ALA A 42 -3.98 -7.97 12.50
N LEU A 43 -3.28 -7.10 13.23
CA LEU A 43 -1.83 -6.98 13.15
C LEU A 43 -1.18 -8.24 13.71
N ALA A 44 -0.19 -8.78 13.00
CA ALA A 44 0.58 -9.94 13.41
C ALA A 44 2.08 -9.71 13.21
N VAL A 45 2.90 -10.53 13.83
CA VAL A 45 4.36 -10.43 13.66
C VAL A 45 4.74 -10.79 12.22
N GLY A 46 5.26 -9.82 11.51
CA GLY A 46 5.69 -9.96 10.12
C GLY A 46 4.59 -9.83 9.07
N GLY A 47 3.38 -9.43 9.45
CA GLY A 47 2.27 -9.28 8.52
C GLY A 47 0.92 -9.06 9.21
N ARG A 48 -0.12 -9.63 8.64
CA ARG A 48 -1.50 -9.54 9.15
C ARG A 48 -2.18 -10.92 9.13
N VAL A 49 -3.13 -11.12 10.05
CA VAL A 49 -4.04 -12.27 10.04
C VAL A 49 -5.42 -11.75 9.67
N LEU A 50 -6.05 -12.38 8.70
CA LEU A 50 -7.26 -11.92 8.04
C LEU A 50 -8.35 -12.99 8.07
N ASP A 51 -9.60 -12.58 8.28
CA ASP A 51 -10.77 -13.37 7.90
C ASP A 51 -11.28 -12.83 6.56
N LEU A 52 -11.16 -13.64 5.51
CA LEU A 52 -11.49 -13.26 4.15
C LEU A 52 -12.80 -13.92 3.73
N ARG A 53 -13.80 -13.14 3.40
CA ARG A 53 -15.09 -13.62 2.87
C ARG A 53 -15.15 -13.36 1.37
N THR A 54 -15.35 -14.43 0.59
CA THR A 54 -15.66 -14.39 -0.83
C THR A 54 -17.17 -14.59 -1.05
N PRO A 55 -17.70 -14.52 -2.27
CA PRO A 55 -19.12 -14.73 -2.52
C PRO A 55 -19.69 -16.07 -2.01
N THR A 56 -18.87 -17.12 -1.92
CA THR A 56 -19.33 -18.43 -1.53
C THR A 56 -18.68 -19.01 -0.29
N THR A 57 -17.55 -18.48 0.18
CA THR A 57 -16.73 -19.11 1.21
C THR A 57 -16.13 -18.09 2.19
N LEU A 58 -16.02 -18.48 3.45
CA LEU A 58 -15.25 -17.78 4.49
C LEU A 58 -13.93 -18.50 4.73
N TYR A 59 -12.82 -17.77 4.71
CA TYR A 59 -11.47 -18.23 4.99
C TYR A 59 -10.97 -17.54 6.27
N PRO A 60 -11.07 -18.20 7.42
CA PRO A 60 -10.59 -17.65 8.69
C PRO A 60 -9.07 -17.79 8.83
N ASP A 61 -8.49 -16.90 9.64
CA ASP A 61 -7.09 -16.94 10.09
C ASP A 61 -6.05 -17.01 8.95
N VAL A 62 -6.32 -16.37 7.83
CA VAL A 62 -5.37 -16.31 6.68
C VAL A 62 -4.23 -15.38 7.02
N PHE A 63 -3.00 -15.90 7.12
CA PHE A 63 -1.80 -15.08 7.31
C PHE A 63 -1.30 -14.52 5.98
N VAL A 64 -1.03 -13.20 5.97
CA VAL A 64 -0.43 -12.49 4.80
C VAL A 64 0.81 -11.73 5.28
N PRO A 65 2.02 -12.02 4.78
CA PRO A 65 3.27 -11.40 5.20
C PRO A 65 3.48 -10.01 4.59
N LEU A 66 2.43 -9.21 4.56
CA LEU A 66 2.43 -7.83 4.07
C LEU A 66 1.95 -6.87 5.16
N HIS A 67 2.53 -5.67 5.18
CA HIS A 67 2.20 -4.65 6.17
C HIS A 67 1.15 -3.67 5.65
N GLY A 68 0.33 -3.17 6.59
CA GLY A 68 -0.74 -2.21 6.33
C GLY A 68 -2.13 -2.85 6.14
N ALA A 69 -3.13 -2.23 6.76
CA ALA A 69 -4.51 -2.75 6.75
C ALA A 69 -5.11 -2.87 5.33
N TYR A 70 -4.68 -2.01 4.40
CA TYR A 70 -5.13 -2.04 3.00
C TYR A 70 -4.76 -3.34 2.27
N GLN A 71 -3.75 -4.07 2.74
CA GLN A 71 -3.36 -5.37 2.17
C GLN A 71 -4.43 -6.44 2.39
N GLY A 72 -5.22 -6.33 3.46
CA GLY A 72 -6.39 -7.20 3.64
C GLY A 72 -7.39 -7.05 2.51
N VAL A 73 -7.71 -5.80 2.12
CA VAL A 73 -8.60 -5.54 0.99
C VAL A 73 -8.02 -6.08 -0.32
N ASN A 74 -6.70 -5.89 -0.54
CA ASN A 74 -6.04 -6.43 -1.72
C ASN A 74 -6.11 -7.96 -1.76
N ALA A 75 -5.91 -8.63 -0.61
CA ALA A 75 -6.03 -10.09 -0.49
C ALA A 75 -7.47 -10.57 -0.78
N ALA A 76 -8.49 -9.90 -0.23
CA ALA A 76 -9.89 -10.22 -0.49
C ALA A 76 -10.26 -10.08 -1.97
N VAL A 77 -9.82 -8.99 -2.62
CA VAL A 77 -10.02 -8.77 -4.07
C VAL A 77 -9.33 -9.87 -4.88
N ALA A 78 -8.08 -10.21 -4.55
CA ALA A 78 -7.32 -11.22 -5.27
C ALA A 78 -7.97 -12.61 -5.13
N LEU A 79 -8.34 -13.00 -3.90
CA LEU A 79 -8.98 -14.29 -3.64
C LEU A 79 -10.33 -14.41 -4.33
N THR A 80 -11.15 -13.35 -4.28
CA THR A 80 -12.43 -13.29 -4.99
C THR A 80 -12.24 -13.39 -6.50
N ALA A 81 -11.22 -12.73 -7.06
CA ALA A 81 -10.92 -12.84 -8.49
C ALA A 81 -10.52 -14.27 -8.90
N VAL A 82 -9.78 -14.98 -8.05
CA VAL A 82 -9.43 -16.40 -8.27
C VAL A 82 -10.67 -17.28 -8.24
N GLU A 83 -11.54 -17.13 -7.23
CA GLU A 83 -12.79 -17.88 -7.14
C GLU A 83 -13.67 -17.68 -8.37
N VAL A 84 -13.84 -16.43 -8.80
CA VAL A 84 -14.64 -16.07 -9.98
C VAL A 84 -14.03 -16.63 -11.27
N PHE A 85 -12.70 -16.58 -11.38
CA PHE A 85 -12.00 -17.09 -12.58
C PHE A 85 -12.15 -18.61 -12.73
N PHE A 86 -12.04 -19.36 -11.65
CA PHE A 86 -12.18 -20.82 -11.66
C PHE A 86 -13.62 -21.30 -11.51
N ALA A 87 -14.57 -20.39 -11.26
CA ALA A 87 -15.96 -20.69 -10.91
C ALA A 87 -16.08 -21.70 -9.75
N ASN A 88 -15.12 -21.70 -8.86
CA ASN A 88 -15.04 -22.60 -7.70
C ASN A 88 -14.14 -22.00 -6.62
N PRO A 89 -14.54 -22.03 -5.33
CA PRO A 89 -13.71 -21.57 -4.27
C PRO A 89 -12.46 -22.47 -4.11
N PRO A 90 -11.25 -21.90 -4.00
CA PRO A 90 -10.05 -22.68 -3.69
C PRO A 90 -10.16 -23.34 -2.31
N ALA A 91 -9.49 -24.48 -2.13
CA ALA A 91 -9.42 -25.11 -0.81
C ALA A 91 -8.63 -24.24 0.19
N GLY A 92 -9.06 -24.23 1.46
CA GLY A 92 -8.50 -23.35 2.49
C GLY A 92 -6.99 -23.54 2.74
N ASP A 93 -6.49 -24.77 2.63
CA ASP A 93 -5.07 -25.08 2.72
C ASP A 93 -4.25 -24.44 1.58
N ILE A 94 -4.78 -24.46 0.35
CA ILE A 94 -4.17 -23.81 -0.81
C ILE A 94 -4.18 -22.28 -0.64
N VAL A 95 -5.27 -21.71 -0.09
CA VAL A 95 -5.35 -20.27 0.20
C VAL A 95 -4.31 -19.88 1.25
N ASN A 96 -4.22 -20.63 2.35
CA ASN A 96 -3.26 -20.36 3.41
C ASN A 96 -1.81 -20.48 2.94
N GLU A 97 -1.48 -21.50 2.17
CA GLU A 97 -0.15 -21.67 1.58
C GLU A 97 0.17 -20.51 0.64
N GLY A 98 -0.67 -20.25 -0.36
CA GLY A 98 -0.42 -19.19 -1.35
C GLY A 98 -0.37 -17.79 -0.75
N MET A 99 -1.21 -17.48 0.23
CA MET A 99 -1.22 -16.15 0.89
C MET A 99 0.00 -15.98 1.81
N SER A 100 0.48 -17.04 2.48
CA SER A 100 1.66 -16.98 3.35
C SER A 100 2.98 -16.80 2.61
N GLU A 101 3.01 -17.08 1.32
CA GLU A 101 4.20 -16.94 0.46
C GLU A 101 4.22 -15.63 -0.36
N VAL A 102 3.19 -14.79 -0.22
CA VAL A 102 3.10 -13.55 -0.98
C VAL A 102 4.26 -12.60 -0.64
N SER A 103 4.92 -12.10 -1.67
CA SER A 103 5.92 -11.04 -1.57
C SER A 103 5.61 -9.93 -2.56
N MET A 104 5.67 -8.68 -2.09
CA MET A 104 5.45 -7.49 -2.92
C MET A 104 6.59 -6.48 -2.70
N PRO A 105 7.71 -6.63 -3.41
CA PRO A 105 8.85 -5.74 -3.26
C PRO A 105 8.48 -4.26 -3.44
N GLY A 106 9.00 -3.41 -2.54
CA GLY A 106 8.72 -1.97 -2.55
C GLY A 106 7.28 -1.58 -2.14
N ARG A 107 6.56 -2.45 -1.44
CA ARG A 107 5.27 -2.14 -0.83
C ARG A 107 5.36 -2.30 0.68
N PHE A 108 5.76 -1.25 1.36
CA PHE A 108 6.09 -1.22 2.78
C PHE A 108 6.98 -2.42 3.17
N GLU A 109 8.03 -2.61 2.40
CA GLU A 109 8.94 -3.74 2.55
C GLU A 109 9.97 -3.46 3.65
N VAL A 110 10.06 -4.35 4.62
CA VAL A 110 11.04 -4.28 5.70
C VAL A 110 12.33 -4.93 5.24
N LEU A 111 13.34 -4.13 4.91
CA LEU A 111 14.67 -4.59 4.47
C LEU A 111 15.57 -4.99 5.64
N GLY A 112 15.39 -4.37 6.80
CA GLY A 112 16.19 -4.62 8.00
C GLY A 112 15.44 -4.26 9.27
N ARG A 113 15.82 -4.86 10.39
CA ARG A 113 15.19 -4.65 11.69
C ARG A 113 16.07 -3.90 12.70
N GLN A 114 17.39 -3.85 12.44
CA GLN A 114 18.37 -3.19 13.32
C GLN A 114 19.47 -2.53 12.46
N PRO A 115 19.29 -1.27 12.07
CA PRO A 115 18.10 -0.41 12.28
C PRO A 115 16.90 -0.89 11.48
N LEU A 116 15.69 -0.48 11.92
CA LEU A 116 14.48 -0.70 11.13
C LEU A 116 14.59 0.09 9.82
N THR A 117 14.64 -0.62 8.72
CA THR A 117 14.78 -0.04 7.38
C THR A 117 13.60 -0.49 6.52
N ILE A 118 12.84 0.47 6.01
CA ILE A 118 11.63 0.24 5.22
C ILE A 118 11.79 0.92 3.87
N ILE A 119 11.34 0.26 2.81
CA ILE A 119 11.21 0.85 1.47
C ILE A 119 9.74 0.79 1.02
N ASP A 120 9.27 1.89 0.45
CA ASP A 120 7.94 1.97 -0.17
C ASP A 120 7.97 2.73 -1.49
N GLY A 121 7.20 2.26 -2.47
CA GLY A 121 7.07 2.82 -3.80
C GLY A 121 5.87 3.78 -3.94
N ALA A 122 5.40 4.40 -2.87
CA ALA A 122 4.34 5.39 -2.93
C ALA A 122 4.71 6.52 -3.91
N HIS A 123 3.82 6.81 -4.83
CA HIS A 123 4.06 7.77 -5.91
C HIS A 123 2.89 8.74 -6.13
N ASN A 124 1.95 8.76 -5.21
CA ASN A 124 0.84 9.71 -5.11
C ASN A 124 0.50 9.97 -3.63
N PRO A 125 -0.19 11.08 -3.30
CA PRO A 125 -0.47 11.43 -1.92
C PRO A 125 -1.24 10.37 -1.14
N VAL A 126 -2.17 9.65 -1.76
CA VAL A 126 -2.94 8.58 -1.10
C VAL A 126 -2.04 7.42 -0.68
N GLY A 127 -1.13 6.99 -1.57
CA GLY A 127 -0.14 5.95 -1.23
C GLY A 127 0.85 6.42 -0.16
N ALA A 128 1.26 7.69 -0.20
CA ALA A 128 2.14 8.30 0.79
C ALA A 128 1.47 8.35 2.18
N ASP A 129 0.21 8.76 2.25
CA ASP A 129 -0.59 8.75 3.48
C ASP A 129 -0.73 7.33 4.05
N THR A 130 -1.04 6.36 3.18
CA THR A 130 -1.12 4.95 3.58
C THR A 130 0.23 4.44 4.14
N CYS A 131 1.35 4.81 3.51
CA CYS A 131 2.69 4.46 4.00
C CYS A 131 2.95 5.08 5.38
N ALA A 132 2.61 6.35 5.56
CA ALA A 132 2.74 7.05 6.85
C ALA A 132 1.88 6.40 7.94
N GLN A 133 0.63 6.06 7.64
CA GLN A 133 -0.25 5.36 8.59
C GLN A 133 0.39 4.04 9.05
N VAL A 134 0.87 3.20 8.14
CA VAL A 134 1.53 1.93 8.52
C VAL A 134 2.77 2.21 9.37
N PHE A 135 3.60 3.18 9.00
CA PHE A 135 4.83 3.50 9.71
C PHE A 135 4.58 3.99 11.14
N PHE A 136 3.65 4.92 11.31
CA PHE A 136 3.39 5.55 12.60
C PHE A 136 2.42 4.72 13.47
N ASP A 137 1.41 4.10 12.86
CA ASP A 137 0.29 3.50 13.60
C ASP A 137 0.45 1.98 13.79
N ASP A 138 1.09 1.24 12.86
CA ASP A 138 1.34 -0.21 13.00
C ASP A 138 2.71 -0.49 13.63
N PHE A 139 3.77 0.28 13.25
CA PHE A 139 5.13 0.02 13.70
C PHE A 139 5.53 0.79 14.97
N HIS A 140 4.92 1.95 15.23
CA HIS A 140 5.24 2.82 16.39
C HIS A 140 6.75 2.97 16.60
N PRO A 141 7.51 3.46 15.60
CA PRO A 141 8.97 3.45 15.68
C PRO A 141 9.48 4.28 16.86
N GLU A 142 10.29 3.65 17.70
CA GLU A 142 11.01 4.31 18.79
C GLU A 142 12.36 4.86 18.30
N GLY A 143 12.84 5.94 18.90
CA GLY A 143 14.10 6.57 18.56
C GLY A 143 14.00 7.53 17.37
N ARG A 144 15.13 7.75 16.67
CA ARG A 144 15.19 8.69 15.54
C ARG A 144 14.52 8.13 14.30
N ARG A 145 13.65 8.95 13.71
CA ARG A 145 12.94 8.66 12.47
C ARG A 145 13.58 9.45 11.33
N LEU A 146 14.08 8.76 10.33
CA LEU A 146 14.78 9.34 9.19
C LEU A 146 14.00 9.03 7.91
N LEU A 147 13.79 10.05 7.09
CA LEU A 147 13.11 9.92 5.79
C LEU A 147 14.10 10.19 4.66
N VAL A 148 14.37 9.20 3.80
CA VAL A 148 15.03 9.39 2.51
C VAL A 148 13.95 9.52 1.46
N PHE A 149 13.92 10.66 0.73
CA PHE A 149 12.82 10.95 -0.18
C PHE A 149 13.29 11.51 -1.52
N GLY A 150 12.83 10.86 -2.59
CA GLY A 150 12.95 11.35 -3.97
C GLY A 150 11.65 11.11 -4.73
N THR A 151 11.28 12.00 -5.64
CA THR A 151 9.99 11.94 -6.32
C THR A 151 10.09 12.32 -7.80
N LEU A 152 9.10 11.92 -8.59
CA LEU A 152 8.90 12.28 -10.00
C LEU A 152 7.81 13.34 -10.19
N ARG A 153 7.22 13.83 -9.09
CA ARG A 153 6.11 14.78 -9.07
C ARG A 153 6.39 15.92 -8.09
N GLU A 154 5.51 16.90 -8.07
CA GLU A 154 5.53 17.97 -7.08
C GLU A 154 5.64 17.40 -5.66
N PRO A 155 6.65 17.80 -4.86
CA PRO A 155 6.98 17.14 -3.59
C PRO A 155 6.09 17.53 -2.41
N GLY A 156 5.45 18.71 -2.42
CA GLY A 156 4.77 19.26 -1.25
C GLY A 156 3.64 18.37 -0.74
N GLU A 157 2.72 17.98 -1.61
CA GLU A 157 1.60 17.09 -1.25
C GLU A 157 2.08 15.70 -0.79
N MET A 158 3.14 15.19 -1.41
CA MET A 158 3.72 13.91 -1.03
C MET A 158 4.36 13.95 0.35
N LEU A 159 5.15 14.99 0.63
CA LEU A 159 5.79 15.17 1.94
C LEU A 159 4.76 15.40 3.04
N ALA A 160 3.72 16.18 2.77
CA ALA A 160 2.62 16.37 3.72
C ALA A 160 1.89 15.05 4.02
N ALA A 161 1.58 14.26 3.00
CA ALA A 161 0.93 12.96 3.17
C ALA A 161 1.83 11.94 3.88
N LEU A 162 3.16 12.01 3.70
CA LEU A 162 4.14 11.22 4.45
C LEU A 162 4.32 11.68 5.91
N ARG A 163 3.70 12.80 6.31
CA ARG A 163 3.92 13.42 7.62
C ARG A 163 5.42 13.72 7.86
N ALA A 164 6.07 14.31 6.83
CA ALA A 164 7.51 14.49 6.81
C ALA A 164 8.03 15.40 7.95
N ASP A 165 7.19 16.28 8.47
CA ASP A 165 7.45 17.13 9.65
C ASP A 165 7.53 16.36 10.98
N GLU A 166 7.08 15.10 11.01
CA GLU A 166 7.22 14.21 12.17
C GLU A 166 8.52 13.39 12.16
N PHE A 167 9.34 13.51 11.12
CA PHE A 167 10.65 12.88 11.04
C PHE A 167 11.74 13.79 11.61
N ASP A 168 12.72 13.21 12.32
CA ASP A 168 13.86 13.94 12.90
C ASP A 168 14.83 14.50 11.85
N ALA A 169 14.85 13.89 10.65
CA ALA A 169 15.57 14.42 9.50
C ALA A 169 15.00 13.90 8.18
N VAL A 170 15.06 14.75 7.15
CA VAL A 170 14.69 14.44 5.78
C VAL A 170 15.93 14.54 4.86
N PHE A 171 16.26 13.45 4.21
CA PHE A 171 17.34 13.35 3.24
C PHE A 171 16.72 13.39 1.83
N ALA A 172 16.69 14.57 1.24
CA ALA A 172 16.13 14.81 -0.07
C ALA A 172 17.12 14.35 -1.16
N CYS A 173 16.68 13.52 -2.09
CA CYS A 173 17.49 13.06 -3.20
C CYS A 173 16.79 13.24 -4.55
N THR A 174 17.59 13.32 -5.64
CA THR A 174 17.05 13.28 -7.00
C THR A 174 16.81 11.82 -7.39
N ALA A 175 15.56 11.46 -7.72
CA ALA A 175 15.25 10.12 -8.19
C ALA A 175 15.99 9.83 -9.53
N PRO A 176 16.50 8.59 -9.76
CA PRO A 176 17.27 8.23 -10.94
C PRO A 176 16.36 8.10 -12.18
N SER A 177 15.80 9.20 -12.61
CA SER A 177 14.87 9.31 -13.74
C SER A 177 15.02 10.68 -14.42
N PRO A 178 14.85 10.75 -15.74
CA PRO A 178 14.79 12.06 -16.43
C PRO A 178 13.68 12.98 -15.93
N ARG A 179 12.69 12.43 -15.23
CA ARG A 179 11.59 13.16 -14.59
C ARG A 179 11.82 13.38 -13.09
N GLY A 180 12.99 13.00 -12.58
CA GLY A 180 13.33 13.18 -11.15
C GLY A 180 13.26 14.65 -10.77
N VAL A 181 12.55 14.96 -9.69
CA VAL A 181 12.53 16.31 -9.14
C VAL A 181 13.89 16.58 -8.49
N PRO A 182 14.54 17.72 -8.78
CA PRO A 182 15.82 18.07 -8.15
C PRO A 182 15.71 18.10 -6.61
N ALA A 183 16.71 17.53 -5.93
CA ALA A 183 16.74 17.49 -4.47
C ALA A 183 16.54 18.87 -3.81
N ALA A 184 17.06 19.95 -4.43
CA ALA A 184 16.85 21.31 -3.95
C ALA A 184 15.37 21.73 -3.88
N GLN A 185 14.52 21.26 -4.79
CA GLN A 185 13.08 21.53 -4.75
C GLN A 185 12.40 20.73 -3.65
N VAL A 186 12.83 19.49 -3.43
CA VAL A 186 12.36 18.66 -2.31
C VAL A 186 12.71 19.32 -0.96
N VAL A 187 13.96 19.83 -0.82
CA VAL A 187 14.38 20.58 0.37
C VAL A 187 13.51 21.82 0.59
N ALA A 188 13.22 22.58 -0.47
CA ALA A 188 12.38 23.77 -0.33
C ALA A 188 10.96 23.41 0.15
N ALA A 189 10.36 22.37 -0.41
CA ALA A 189 9.02 21.90 -0.02
C ALA A 189 9.03 21.37 1.44
N ALA A 190 10.02 20.58 1.84
CA ALA A 190 10.13 20.07 3.21
C ALA A 190 10.27 21.21 4.25
N LYS A 191 11.06 22.22 3.93
CA LYS A 191 11.19 23.41 4.80
C LYS A 191 9.90 24.22 4.88
N GLN A 192 9.13 24.33 3.81
CA GLN A 192 7.82 24.98 3.82
C GLN A 192 6.81 24.23 4.71
N LEU A 193 6.95 22.90 4.79
CA LEU A 193 6.14 22.05 5.66
C LEU A 193 6.54 22.14 7.15
N GLY A 194 7.72 22.74 7.46
CA GLY A 194 8.20 22.88 8.84
C GLY A 194 9.28 21.86 9.24
N CYS A 195 9.80 21.05 8.30
CA CYS A 195 10.90 20.15 8.63
C CYS A 195 12.16 20.94 8.98
N GLU A 196 12.73 20.69 10.19
CA GLU A 196 13.88 21.43 10.69
C GLU A 196 15.20 20.95 10.08
N ASN A 197 15.40 19.65 10.00
CA ASN A 197 16.65 19.03 9.55
C ASN A 197 16.46 18.44 8.16
N VAL A 198 16.84 19.22 7.12
CA VAL A 198 16.70 18.79 5.72
C VAL A 198 18.02 18.93 4.99
N SER A 199 18.51 17.87 4.38
CA SER A 199 19.74 17.83 3.58
C SER A 199 19.47 17.36 2.16
N ALA A 200 20.23 17.87 1.19
CA ALA A 200 20.15 17.49 -0.22
C ALA A 200 21.29 16.54 -0.61
N TYR A 201 20.98 15.55 -1.42
CA TYR A 201 21.93 14.58 -1.99
C TYR A 201 21.66 14.38 -3.47
N ASP A 202 22.71 14.12 -4.25
CA ASP A 202 22.56 13.94 -5.70
C ASP A 202 21.95 12.58 -6.06
N SER A 203 22.06 11.60 -5.16
CA SER A 203 21.52 10.25 -5.36
C SER A 203 20.95 9.66 -4.07
N VAL A 204 20.12 8.60 -4.22
CA VAL A 204 19.62 7.81 -3.09
C VAL A 204 20.78 7.15 -2.35
N ALA A 205 21.80 6.66 -3.07
CA ALA A 205 22.95 5.98 -2.47
C ALA A 205 23.81 6.89 -1.57
N GLU A 206 23.83 8.20 -1.84
CA GLU A 206 24.51 9.18 -1.00
C GLU A 206 23.65 9.60 0.22
N ALA A 207 22.32 9.48 0.10
CA ALA A 207 21.37 9.83 1.14
C ALA A 207 21.23 8.72 2.20
N CYS A 208 21.53 7.46 1.85
CA CYS A 208 21.51 6.29 2.73
C CYS A 208 22.86 6.03 3.38
#